data_cbe7e136f3cd76fa34e981f50c69a3ab
#
_entry.id   cbe7e136f3cd76fa34e981f50c69a3ab
#
_cell.length_a   1.000
_cell.length_b   1.000
_cell.length_c   1.000
_cell.angle_alpha   90.00
_cell.angle_beta   90.00
_cell.angle_gamma   90.00
#
_symmetry.space_group_name_H-M   'P 1'
#
loop_
_entity.id
_entity.type
_entity.pdbx_description
1 polymer ?
#
loop_
_entity_poly.entity_id
_entity_poly.type
_entity_poly.pdbx_seq_one_letter_code
_entity_poly.pdbx_strand_id
1 'polypeptide(L)'
;MELGSNVDSSEGTIYSVLNGTDNISKVIKKTDFENLEIITSNVDLSGLEVETAGDTRRAFILKDKLAAYLNDSRGKYSHIRIDCPPSLSLLTVMALVASNSLIVPLQTEFFAL
;
A
#
# COMPACT_ATOMS: atom_id res chain seq x y z
N MET A 1 10.27 4.99 8.71
CA MET A 1 11.50 5.30 8.00
C MET A 1 11.26 6.39 6.97
N GLU A 2 12.03 7.43 7.04
CA GLU A 2 11.97 8.45 6.01
C GLU A 2 12.90 8.10 4.87
N LEU A 3 12.42 8.23 3.66
CA LEU A 3 13.21 7.99 2.46
C LEU A 3 13.69 9.29 1.83
N GLY A 4 13.87 10.31 2.64
CA GLY A 4 14.39 11.59 2.17
C GLY A 4 13.35 12.49 1.53
N SER A 5 12.10 12.09 1.44
CA SER A 5 11.06 12.96 0.91
C SER A 5 10.34 13.66 2.06
N ASN A 6 10.00 14.92 1.84
CA ASN A 6 9.14 15.65 2.75
C ASN A 6 7.72 15.17 2.54
N VAL A 7 7.25 14.32 3.42
CA VAL A 7 5.91 13.77 3.33
C VAL A 7 4.97 14.63 4.15
N ASP A 8 4.09 15.32 3.48
CA ASP A 8 3.05 16.09 4.12
C ASP A 8 1.80 15.24 4.24
N SER A 9 1.33 15.02 5.46
CA SER A 9 0.13 14.21 5.70
C SER A 9 -1.16 14.86 5.17
N SER A 10 -1.12 16.15 4.83
CA SER A 10 -2.25 16.82 4.20
C SER A 10 -2.40 16.43 2.72
N GLU A 11 -1.33 15.92 2.11
CA GLU A 11 -1.39 15.39 0.76
C GLU A 11 -1.90 13.95 0.81
N GLY A 12 -2.57 13.49 -0.22
CA GLY A 12 -3.17 12.17 -0.23
C GLY A 12 -2.21 11.03 0.12
N THR A 13 -2.76 9.98 0.69
CA THR A 13 -2.04 8.77 1.07
C THR A 13 -2.74 7.56 0.46
N ILE A 14 -2.24 6.36 0.74
CA ILE A 14 -2.92 5.15 0.27
C ILE A 14 -4.36 5.07 0.80
N TYR A 15 -4.63 5.64 1.97
CA TYR A 15 -5.98 5.67 2.52
C TYR A 15 -6.95 6.37 1.58
N SER A 16 -6.58 7.53 1.02
CA SER A 16 -7.45 8.28 0.10
C SER A 16 -7.70 7.53 -1.22
N VAL A 17 -6.78 6.69 -1.63
CA VAL A 17 -6.97 5.81 -2.79
C VAL A 17 -7.96 4.69 -2.45
N LEU A 18 -7.77 4.06 -1.31
CA LEU A 18 -8.58 2.91 -0.93
C LEU A 18 -10.01 3.30 -0.56
N ASN A 19 -10.23 4.51 -0.08
CA ASN A 19 -11.58 5.00 0.19
C ASN A 19 -12.28 5.63 -1.03
N GLY A 20 -11.59 5.69 -2.16
CA GLY A 20 -12.16 6.18 -3.42
C GLY A 20 -12.06 7.67 -3.65
N THR A 21 -11.39 8.42 -2.78
CA THR A 21 -11.29 9.88 -2.90
C THR A 21 -10.28 10.30 -3.95
N ASP A 22 -9.15 9.60 -4.05
CA ASP A 22 -8.06 9.95 -4.95
C ASP A 22 -7.65 8.77 -5.83
N ASN A 23 -6.97 9.09 -6.94
CA ASN A 23 -6.33 8.10 -7.79
C ASN A 23 -4.89 7.90 -7.33
N ILE A 24 -4.30 6.75 -7.69
CA ILE A 24 -2.90 6.45 -7.35
C ILE A 24 -1.96 7.54 -7.87
N SER A 25 -2.19 8.05 -9.07
CA SER A 25 -1.33 9.08 -9.65
C SER A 25 -1.22 10.34 -8.79
N LYS A 26 -2.23 10.63 -7.98
CA LYS A 26 -2.23 11.81 -7.11
C LYS A 26 -1.42 11.62 -5.83
N VAL A 27 -1.26 10.40 -5.39
CA VAL A 27 -0.65 10.12 -4.09
C VAL A 27 0.79 9.63 -4.20
N ILE A 28 1.27 9.33 -5.40
CA ILE A 28 2.65 8.92 -5.62
C ILE A 28 3.58 10.11 -5.40
N LYS A 29 4.64 9.90 -4.64
CA LYS A 29 5.65 10.90 -4.33
C LYS A 29 7.02 10.42 -4.74
N LYS A 30 7.83 11.33 -5.24
CA LYS A 30 9.23 11.03 -5.55
C LYS A 30 10.04 11.04 -4.26
N THR A 31 11.09 10.23 -4.23
CA THR A 31 12.04 10.22 -3.13
C THR A 31 13.38 10.80 -3.61
N ASP A 32 14.34 10.93 -2.71
CA ASP A 32 15.69 11.36 -3.06
C ASP A 32 16.45 10.30 -3.85
N PHE A 33 15.93 9.09 -3.89
CA PHE A 33 16.55 8.01 -4.66
C PHE A 33 15.98 7.99 -6.07
N GLU A 34 16.88 7.94 -7.06
CA GLU A 34 16.47 7.83 -8.44
C GLU A 34 15.70 6.53 -8.68
N ASN A 35 14.65 6.61 -9.46
CA ASN A 35 13.80 5.46 -9.81
C ASN A 35 13.06 4.83 -8.62
N LEU A 36 12.91 5.55 -7.53
CA LEU A 36 12.11 5.09 -6.41
C LEU A 36 11.02 6.11 -6.09
N GLU A 37 9.78 5.68 -6.18
CA GLU A 37 8.62 6.46 -5.79
C GLU A 37 7.91 5.75 -4.64
N ILE A 38 7.18 6.50 -3.84
CA ILE A 38 6.53 5.98 -2.65
C ILE A 38 5.09 6.46 -2.56
N ILE A 39 4.23 5.60 -2.03
CA ILE A 39 2.90 5.97 -1.56
C ILE A 39 2.91 5.78 -0.06
N THR A 40 2.56 6.84 0.65
CA THR A 40 2.61 6.81 2.12
C THR A 40 1.30 6.35 2.72
N SER A 41 1.35 5.94 3.97
CA SER A 41 0.16 5.64 4.76
C SER A 41 0.14 6.51 6.02
N ASN A 42 -1.02 6.56 6.67
CA ASN A 42 -1.16 7.27 7.92
C ASN A 42 -2.14 6.51 8.84
N VAL A 43 -2.38 7.06 10.02
CA VAL A 43 -3.24 6.40 11.01
C VAL A 43 -4.68 6.20 10.56
N ASP A 44 -5.14 7.02 9.61
CA ASP A 44 -6.52 6.91 9.10
C ASP A 44 -6.76 5.57 8.40
N LEU A 45 -5.69 4.95 7.93
CA LEU A 45 -5.79 3.66 7.26
C LEU A 45 -6.41 2.58 8.17
N SER A 46 -6.21 2.69 9.48
CA SER A 46 -6.78 1.73 10.43
C SER A 46 -8.31 1.75 10.47
N GLY A 47 -8.94 2.84 10.02
CA GLY A 47 -10.39 2.95 9.95
C GLY A 47 -11.02 2.30 8.72
N LEU A 48 -10.22 1.92 7.75
CA LEU A 48 -10.72 1.42 6.49
C LEU A 48 -11.57 0.15 6.65
N GLU A 49 -11.22 -0.69 7.58
CA GLU A 49 -11.92 -1.95 7.82
C GLU A 49 -13.37 -1.71 8.22
N VAL A 50 -13.61 -0.71 9.07
CA VAL A 50 -14.95 -0.32 9.47
C VAL A 50 -15.70 0.34 8.31
N GLU A 51 -15.04 1.25 7.61
CA GLU A 51 -15.64 2.01 6.51
C GLU A 51 -16.06 1.12 5.34
N THR A 52 -15.36 0.01 5.13
CA THR A 52 -15.65 -0.91 4.02
C THR A 52 -16.38 -2.17 4.46
N ALA A 53 -16.90 -2.21 5.67
CA ALA A 53 -17.50 -3.42 6.22
C ALA A 53 -18.63 -4.00 5.37
N GLY A 54 -19.39 -3.14 4.67
CA GLY A 54 -20.48 -3.59 3.80
C GLY A 54 -20.06 -3.94 2.38
N ASP A 55 -18.79 -3.75 2.04
CA ASP A 55 -18.34 -4.01 0.68
C ASP A 55 -17.81 -5.44 0.56
N THR A 56 -18.50 -6.28 -0.20
CA THR A 56 -18.13 -7.67 -0.38
C THR A 56 -16.83 -7.85 -1.17
N ARG A 57 -16.40 -6.82 -1.91
CA ARG A 57 -15.17 -6.86 -2.68
C ARG A 57 -14.02 -6.09 -2.03
N ARG A 58 -14.15 -5.76 -0.76
CA ARG A 58 -13.15 -4.92 -0.07
C ARG A 58 -11.72 -5.48 -0.12
N ALA A 59 -11.57 -6.79 -0.15
CA ALA A 59 -10.24 -7.41 -0.23
C ALA A 59 -9.54 -7.15 -1.57
N PHE A 60 -10.29 -6.75 -2.61
CA PHE A 60 -9.77 -6.53 -3.95
C PHE A 60 -9.57 -5.05 -4.29
N ILE A 61 -9.87 -4.14 -3.38
CA ILE A 61 -9.82 -2.70 -3.67
C ILE A 61 -8.40 -2.28 -4.10
N LEU A 62 -7.38 -2.67 -3.35
CA LEU A 62 -6.01 -2.32 -3.68
C LEU A 62 -5.58 -2.92 -5.01
N LYS A 63 -5.90 -4.18 -5.23
CA LYS A 63 -5.58 -4.87 -6.49
C LYS A 63 -6.20 -4.15 -7.68
N ASP A 64 -7.47 -3.79 -7.57
CA ASP A 64 -8.19 -3.13 -8.66
C ASP A 64 -7.60 -1.74 -8.95
N LYS A 65 -7.26 -0.98 -7.91
CA LYS A 65 -6.66 0.35 -8.07
C LYS A 65 -5.28 0.27 -8.70
N LEU A 66 -4.47 -0.68 -8.27
CA LEU A 66 -3.14 -0.89 -8.84
C LEU A 66 -3.23 -1.36 -10.29
N ALA A 67 -4.14 -2.28 -10.60
CA ALA A 67 -4.30 -2.77 -11.95
C ALA A 67 -4.68 -1.65 -12.91
N ALA A 68 -5.59 -0.79 -12.53
CA ALA A 68 -5.99 0.35 -13.35
C ALA A 68 -4.82 1.29 -13.60
N TYR A 69 -4.06 1.62 -12.55
CA TYR A 69 -2.92 2.51 -12.68
C TYR A 69 -1.81 1.91 -13.54
N LEU A 70 -1.49 0.65 -13.34
CA LEU A 70 -0.43 -0.03 -14.10
C LEU A 70 -0.81 -0.21 -15.57
N ASN A 71 -2.08 -0.37 -15.86
CA ASN A 71 -2.55 -0.44 -17.23
C ASN A 71 -2.32 0.89 -17.98
N ASP A 72 -2.48 2.01 -17.28
CA ASP A 72 -2.26 3.33 -17.86
C ASP A 72 -0.79 3.73 -17.92
N SER A 73 0.06 3.12 -17.09
CA SER A 73 1.48 3.49 -16.96
C SER A 73 2.41 2.32 -17.31
N ARG A 74 2.10 1.62 -18.38
CA ARG A 74 2.83 0.43 -18.79
C ARG A 74 4.33 0.66 -18.90
N GLY A 75 5.09 -0.26 -18.32
CA GLY A 75 6.55 -0.25 -18.42
C GLY A 75 7.24 0.77 -17.53
N LYS A 76 6.50 1.57 -16.78
CA LYS A 76 7.11 2.55 -15.90
C LYS A 76 7.77 1.92 -14.68
N TYR A 77 7.17 0.85 -14.17
CA TYR A 77 7.66 0.20 -12.94
C TYR A 77 8.01 -1.25 -13.23
N SER A 78 9.16 -1.68 -12.74
CA SER A 78 9.56 -3.08 -12.80
C SER A 78 9.09 -3.84 -11.57
N HIS A 79 9.00 -3.16 -10.43
CA HIS A 79 8.64 -3.77 -9.16
C HIS A 79 7.75 -2.85 -8.34
N ILE A 80 6.82 -3.46 -7.60
CA ILE A 80 6.04 -2.78 -6.57
C ILE A 80 6.21 -3.57 -5.30
N ARG A 81 6.59 -2.88 -4.23
CA ARG A 81 6.76 -3.50 -2.92
C ARG A 81 5.71 -2.93 -1.98
N ILE A 82 4.99 -3.81 -1.31
CA ILE A 82 3.97 -3.43 -0.33
C ILE A 82 4.47 -3.85 1.04
N ASP A 83 4.67 -2.87 1.93
CA ASP A 83 5.09 -3.12 3.29
C ASP A 83 3.84 -3.25 4.17
N CYS A 84 3.73 -4.35 4.89
CA CYS A 84 2.56 -4.66 5.70
C CYS A 84 2.93 -4.88 7.14
N PRO A 85 2.04 -4.50 8.09
CA PRO A 85 2.26 -4.85 9.48
C PRO A 85 2.08 -6.36 9.67
N PRO A 86 2.71 -6.96 10.69
CA PRO A 86 2.59 -8.39 10.94
C PRO A 86 1.28 -8.73 11.65
N SER A 87 0.17 -8.49 11.00
CA SER A 87 -1.16 -8.75 11.54
C SER A 87 -2.06 -9.36 10.47
N LEU A 88 -3.10 -10.07 10.90
CA LEU A 88 -4.09 -10.66 10.01
C LEU A 88 -5.27 -9.71 9.83
N SER A 89 -4.99 -8.48 9.49
CA SER A 89 -6.01 -7.47 9.26
C SER A 89 -6.48 -7.47 7.81
N LEU A 90 -7.53 -6.73 7.52
CA LEU A 90 -7.99 -6.50 6.16
C LEU A 90 -6.87 -5.96 5.27
N LEU A 91 -6.03 -5.07 5.81
CA LEU A 91 -4.95 -4.46 5.05
C LEU A 91 -3.95 -5.50 4.57
N THR A 92 -3.61 -6.45 5.43
CA THR A 92 -2.71 -7.55 5.07
C THR A 92 -3.34 -8.42 3.98
N VAL A 93 -4.62 -8.73 4.09
CA VAL A 93 -5.33 -9.50 3.08
C VAL A 93 -5.36 -8.76 1.74
N MET A 94 -5.62 -7.45 1.75
CA MET A 94 -5.59 -6.63 0.54
C MET A 94 -4.23 -6.68 -0.14
N ALA A 95 -3.17 -6.56 0.65
CA ALA A 95 -1.80 -6.62 0.13
C ALA A 95 -1.48 -7.97 -0.49
N LEU A 96 -1.87 -9.05 0.18
CA LEU A 96 -1.66 -10.42 -0.34
C LEU A 96 -2.42 -10.65 -1.64
N VAL A 97 -3.66 -10.21 -1.70
CA VAL A 97 -4.48 -10.36 -2.92
C VAL A 97 -3.87 -9.58 -4.09
N ALA A 98 -3.29 -8.41 -3.82
CA ALA A 98 -2.69 -7.58 -4.86
C ALA A 98 -1.32 -8.07 -5.29
N SER A 99 -0.67 -8.94 -4.52
CA SER A 99 0.73 -9.32 -4.74
C SER A 99 0.86 -10.54 -5.65
N ASN A 100 2.01 -10.61 -6.34
CA ASN A 100 2.38 -11.79 -7.13
C ASN A 100 3.26 -12.74 -6.32
N SER A 101 4.00 -12.22 -5.35
CA SER A 101 4.89 -13.02 -4.51
C SER A 101 4.96 -12.42 -3.12
N LEU A 102 5.42 -13.22 -2.18
CA LEU A 102 5.48 -12.86 -0.77
C LEU A 102 6.88 -13.09 -0.24
N ILE A 103 7.40 -12.09 0.47
CA ILE A 103 8.66 -12.22 1.19
C ILE A 103 8.35 -12.13 2.67
N VAL A 104 8.71 -13.17 3.42
CA VAL A 104 8.51 -13.21 4.86
C VAL A 104 9.86 -13.16 5.53
N PRO A 105 10.24 -12.02 6.15
CA PRO A 105 11.48 -11.98 6.90
C PRO A 105 11.35 -12.86 8.14
N LEU A 106 12.34 -13.72 8.36
CA LEU A 106 12.36 -14.59 9.53
C LEU A 106 13.43 -14.12 10.49
N GLN A 107 13.02 -13.86 11.73
CA GLN A 107 13.97 -13.63 12.80
C GLN A 107 14.26 -14.96 13.48
N THR A 108 15.52 -15.36 13.43
CA THR A 108 15.95 -16.56 14.12
C THR A 108 16.30 -16.21 15.56
N GLU A 109 15.31 -16.05 16.37
CA GLU A 109 15.50 -15.86 17.79
C GLU A 109 15.26 -17.14 18.53
N PHE A 110 16.26 -17.51 19.30
CA PHE A 110 16.28 -18.81 19.86
C PHE A 110 15.34 -19.01 20.95
N PHE A 111 15.01 -18.02 21.69
CA PHE A 111 14.15 -18.19 22.76
C PHE A 111 12.75 -18.19 22.41
N ALA A 112 12.47 -18.07 21.33
CA ALA A 112 11.16 -17.87 20.80
C ALA A 112 10.04 -18.61 21.46
N LEU A 113 10.18 -19.11 22.52
CA LEU A 113 9.13 -19.76 23.25
C LEU A 113 9.13 -19.35 24.71
#